data_9c80d47d5fa50e4e51f1747b7c311b4b
#
_entry.id   9c80d47d5fa50e4e51f1747b7c311b4b
#
_cell.length_a   1.000
_cell.length_b   1.000
_cell.length_c   1.000
_cell.angle_alpha   90.00
_cell.angle_beta   90.00
_cell.angle_gamma   90.00
#
_symmetry.space_group_name_H-M   'P 1'
#
loop_
_entity.id
_entity.type
_entity.pdbx_description
1 polymer ?
#
loop_
_entity_poly.entity_id
_entity_poly.type
_entity_poly.pdbx_seq_one_letter_code
_entity_poly.pdbx_strand_id
1 'polypeptide(L)'
;MKTLIIGEVVEGNLSSGALEIIAKSQELGLEFEVATVGTEESPNIGSESFKNTYLKCNETQLSLGSVANTLKTMVDEQSISLIMAPSTYVGRDLIAFLSVDFSSSQVSNVINFSIEEGNVITSNSINGGESEYNSKITSDKKFLLIRPK
;
A
#
# COMPACT_ATOMS: atom_id res chain seq x y z
N MET A 1 -14.56 -2.66 4.66
CA MET A 1 -13.18 -3.20 4.60
C MET A 1 -12.21 -2.08 4.97
N LYS A 2 -11.49 -2.26 6.05
CA LYS A 2 -10.54 -1.27 6.54
C LYS A 2 -9.20 -1.40 5.82
N THR A 3 -8.69 -0.30 5.31
CA THR A 3 -7.56 -0.31 4.35
C THR A 3 -6.40 0.54 4.84
N LEU A 4 -5.18 0.07 4.63
CA LEU A 4 -3.94 0.80 4.83
C LEU A 4 -3.26 1.00 3.47
N ILE A 5 -2.94 2.24 3.15
CA ILE A 5 -2.15 2.57 1.96
C ILE A 5 -0.76 2.99 2.43
N ILE A 6 0.27 2.32 1.93
CA ILE A 6 1.66 2.65 2.22
C ILE A 6 2.18 3.53 1.10
N GLY A 7 2.66 4.71 1.44
CA GLY A 7 3.21 5.66 0.48
C GLY A 7 4.63 6.07 0.84
N GLU A 8 5.35 6.58 -0.14
CA GLU A 8 6.70 7.12 0.04
C GLU A 8 6.70 8.63 -0.16
N VAL A 9 7.58 9.29 0.58
CA VAL A 9 7.91 10.68 0.31
C VAL A 9 9.12 10.71 -0.63
N VAL A 10 8.95 11.36 -1.77
CA VAL A 10 9.98 11.53 -2.78
C VAL A 10 10.11 13.03 -3.05
N GLU A 11 11.32 13.57 -2.89
CA GLU A 11 11.59 15.00 -3.10
C GLU A 11 10.62 15.92 -2.34
N GLY A 12 10.34 15.57 -1.08
CA GLY A 12 9.50 16.37 -0.19
C GLY A 12 8.00 16.19 -0.33
N ASN A 13 7.55 15.38 -1.30
CA ASN A 13 6.12 15.19 -1.59
C ASN A 13 5.74 13.71 -1.55
N LEU A 14 4.47 13.44 -1.33
CA LEU A 14 3.93 12.09 -1.47
C LEU A 14 4.05 11.65 -2.93
N SER A 15 4.51 10.41 -3.14
CA SER A 15 4.75 9.89 -4.48
C SER A 15 3.48 9.82 -5.33
N SER A 16 3.62 9.95 -6.64
CA SER A 16 2.48 9.86 -7.58
C SER A 16 1.78 8.51 -7.50
N GLY A 17 2.53 7.42 -7.32
CA GLY A 17 1.94 6.09 -7.18
C GLY A 17 1.03 5.97 -5.96
N ALA A 18 1.42 6.57 -4.84
CA ALA A 18 0.58 6.61 -3.65
C ALA A 18 -0.68 7.45 -3.87
N LEU A 19 -0.54 8.60 -4.53
CA LEU A 19 -1.68 9.46 -4.85
C LEU A 19 -2.71 8.76 -5.76
N GLU A 20 -2.26 7.96 -6.71
CA GLU A 20 -3.14 7.17 -7.57
C GLU A 20 -3.96 6.16 -6.75
N ILE A 21 -3.33 5.46 -5.80
CA ILE A 21 -4.01 4.50 -4.93
C ILE A 21 -5.02 5.21 -4.03
N ILE A 22 -4.64 6.36 -3.48
CA ILE A 22 -5.53 7.18 -2.64
C ILE A 22 -6.76 7.61 -3.43
N ALA A 23 -6.55 8.15 -4.63
CA ALA A 23 -7.65 8.59 -5.50
C ALA A 23 -8.61 7.44 -5.83
N LYS A 24 -8.07 6.28 -6.16
CA LYS A 24 -8.88 5.08 -6.46
C LYS A 24 -9.64 4.61 -5.22
N SER A 25 -9.02 4.65 -4.05
CA SER A 25 -9.67 4.26 -2.80
C SER A 25 -10.81 5.21 -2.43
N GLN A 26 -10.63 6.51 -2.68
CA GLN A 26 -11.70 7.50 -2.50
C GLN A 26 -12.85 7.26 -3.49
N GLU A 27 -12.54 6.99 -4.75
CA GLU A 27 -13.54 6.65 -5.77
C GLU A 27 -14.39 5.45 -5.37
N LEU A 28 -13.75 4.43 -4.80
CA LEU A 28 -14.43 3.20 -4.35
C LEU A 28 -15.14 3.35 -3.00
N GLY A 29 -15.00 4.49 -2.33
CA GLY A 29 -15.61 4.72 -1.03
C GLY A 29 -15.02 3.87 0.10
N LEU A 30 -13.74 3.49 0.01
CA LEU A 30 -13.09 2.69 1.03
C LEU A 30 -12.79 3.50 2.28
N GLU A 31 -12.92 2.87 3.44
CA GLU A 31 -12.40 3.41 4.70
C GLU A 31 -10.90 3.13 4.73
N PHE A 32 -10.08 4.16 4.64
CA PHE A 32 -8.65 3.98 4.59
C PHE A 32 -7.88 5.02 5.39
N GLU A 33 -6.66 4.66 5.75
CA GLU A 33 -5.64 5.58 6.24
C GLU A 33 -4.35 5.35 5.48
N VAL A 34 -3.46 6.32 5.53
CA VAL A 34 -2.19 6.30 4.81
C VAL A 34 -1.04 6.29 5.82
N ALA A 35 -0.09 5.40 5.63
CA ALA A 35 1.19 5.44 6.31
C ALA A 35 2.24 5.86 5.29
N THR A 36 2.91 6.97 5.54
CA THR A 36 3.94 7.49 4.65
C THR A 36 5.32 7.27 5.24
N VAL A 37 6.26 6.88 4.40
CA VAL A 37 7.64 6.57 4.79
C VAL A 37 8.59 7.52 4.07
N GLY A 38 9.52 8.10 4.79
CA GLY A 38 10.51 9.00 4.21
C GLY A 38 11.62 9.37 5.19
N THR A 39 12.56 10.16 4.71
CA THR A 39 13.72 10.61 5.49
C THR A 39 13.65 12.08 5.86
N GLU A 40 12.69 12.82 5.35
CA GLU A 40 12.58 14.25 5.52
C GLU A 40 11.92 14.65 6.84
N GLU A 41 12.24 15.83 7.35
CA GLU A 41 11.69 16.35 8.61
C GLU A 41 10.21 16.74 8.47
N SER A 42 9.86 17.42 7.39
CA SER A 42 8.53 18.01 7.20
C SER A 42 8.06 17.85 5.76
N PRO A 43 7.68 16.62 5.37
CA PRO A 43 7.23 16.40 4.00
C PRO A 43 5.85 17.01 3.74
N ASN A 44 5.59 17.34 2.48
CA ASN A 44 4.28 17.78 2.03
C ASN A 44 3.45 16.55 1.62
N ILE A 45 2.56 16.10 2.47
CA ILE A 45 1.76 14.90 2.23
C ILE A 45 0.36 15.24 1.72
N GLY A 46 -0.13 16.45 1.95
CA GLY A 46 -1.46 16.86 1.52
C GLY A 46 -2.58 16.09 2.23
N SER A 47 -2.42 15.83 3.53
CA SER A 47 -3.30 14.95 4.32
C SER A 47 -4.59 15.59 4.81
N GLU A 48 -5.11 16.63 4.13
CA GLU A 48 -6.36 17.28 4.52
C GLU A 48 -7.59 16.41 4.28
N SER A 49 -7.52 15.51 3.32
CA SER A 49 -8.65 14.66 2.91
C SER A 49 -8.56 13.22 3.40
N PHE A 50 -7.49 12.86 4.13
CA PHE A 50 -7.31 11.50 4.65
C PHE A 50 -6.42 11.49 5.90
N LYS A 51 -6.59 10.46 6.72
CA LYS A 51 -5.75 10.24 7.90
C LYS A 51 -4.38 9.74 7.46
N ASN A 52 -3.32 10.36 7.97
CA ASN A 52 -1.94 9.99 7.65
C ASN A 52 -1.09 9.83 8.91
N THR A 53 -0.21 8.84 8.88
CA THR A 53 0.87 8.66 9.87
C THR A 53 2.20 8.68 9.13
N TYR A 54 3.08 9.61 9.49
CA TYR A 54 4.39 9.71 8.87
C TYR A 54 5.43 8.93 9.67
N LEU A 55 6.12 8.01 9.00
CA LEU A 55 7.19 7.20 9.57
C LEU A 55 8.52 7.70 9.03
N LYS A 56 9.23 8.49 9.84
CA LYS A 56 10.52 9.04 9.46
C LYS A 56 11.62 8.00 9.69
N CYS A 57 12.48 7.82 8.70
CA CYS A 57 13.62 6.91 8.72
C CYS A 57 14.94 7.68 8.67
N ASN A 58 16.04 7.01 9.00
CA ASN A 58 17.37 7.61 8.89
C ASN A 58 17.77 7.76 7.41
N GLU A 59 18.47 8.86 7.10
CA GLU A 59 18.90 9.18 5.73
C GLU A 59 19.83 8.14 5.11
N THR A 60 20.67 7.50 5.92
CA THR A 60 21.70 6.58 5.44
C THR A 60 21.21 5.15 5.22
N GLN A 61 20.14 4.74 5.88
CA GLN A 61 19.52 3.43 5.72
C GLN A 61 18.06 3.51 6.13
N LEU A 62 17.18 3.20 5.20
CA LEU A 62 15.80 2.93 5.53
C LEU A 62 15.77 1.65 6.36
N SER A 63 15.50 1.76 7.65
CA SER A 63 15.33 0.60 8.51
C SER A 63 13.95 -0.02 8.25
N LEU A 64 13.81 -0.71 7.12
CA LEU A 64 12.54 -1.26 6.67
C LEU A 64 11.96 -2.29 7.64
N GLY A 65 12.82 -3.04 8.33
CA GLY A 65 12.37 -3.97 9.36
C GLY A 65 11.65 -3.27 10.51
N SER A 66 12.18 -2.12 10.97
CA SER A 66 11.55 -1.32 12.02
C SER A 66 10.23 -0.70 11.55
N VAL A 67 10.21 -0.19 10.31
CA VAL A 67 9.00 0.35 9.69
C VAL A 67 7.95 -0.75 9.55
N ALA A 68 8.33 -1.93 9.09
CA ALA A 68 7.43 -3.07 8.94
C ALA A 68 6.82 -3.48 10.29
N ASN A 69 7.59 -3.48 11.38
CA ASN A 69 7.07 -3.76 12.71
C ASN A 69 6.03 -2.74 13.17
N THR A 70 6.27 -1.46 12.89
CA THR A 70 5.30 -0.39 13.21
C THR A 70 4.02 -0.58 12.39
N LEU A 71 4.14 -0.86 11.10
CA LEU A 71 2.99 -1.11 10.23
C LEU A 71 2.21 -2.36 10.66
N LYS A 72 2.89 -3.41 11.07
CA LYS A 72 2.26 -4.62 11.60
C LYS A 72 1.39 -4.29 12.82
N THR A 73 1.91 -3.50 13.74
CA THR A 73 1.16 -3.04 14.90
C THR A 73 -0.08 -2.26 14.50
N MET A 74 0.04 -1.35 13.54
CA MET A 74 -1.11 -0.60 13.01
C MET A 74 -2.17 -1.52 12.41
N VAL A 75 -1.75 -2.51 11.62
CA VAL A 75 -2.66 -3.48 11.00
C VAL A 75 -3.41 -4.29 12.06
N ASP A 76 -2.70 -4.77 13.09
CA ASP A 76 -3.31 -5.55 14.16
C ASP A 76 -4.26 -4.71 15.02
N GLU A 77 -3.80 -3.56 15.50
CA GLU A 77 -4.59 -2.72 16.42
C GLU A 77 -5.86 -2.14 15.78
N GLN A 78 -5.81 -1.85 14.49
CA GLN A 78 -6.91 -1.22 13.78
C GLN A 78 -7.74 -2.20 12.95
N SER A 79 -7.43 -3.49 13.03
CA SER A 79 -8.14 -4.54 12.28
C SER A 79 -8.17 -4.27 10.77
N ILE A 80 -7.05 -3.82 10.23
CA ILE A 80 -6.89 -3.55 8.80
C ILE A 80 -6.87 -4.88 8.05
N SER A 81 -7.60 -4.98 6.95
CA SER A 81 -7.70 -6.20 6.15
C SER A 81 -7.17 -6.05 4.72
N LEU A 82 -7.02 -4.84 4.22
CA LEU A 82 -6.46 -4.58 2.89
C LEU A 82 -5.27 -3.65 3.02
N ILE A 83 -4.11 -4.07 2.53
CA ILE A 83 -2.87 -3.31 2.57
C ILE A 83 -2.36 -3.17 1.14
N MET A 84 -2.13 -1.93 0.71
CA MET A 84 -1.70 -1.62 -0.64
C MET A 84 -0.49 -0.70 -0.63
N ALA A 85 0.39 -0.90 -1.58
CA ALA A 85 1.54 -0.02 -1.81
C ALA A 85 1.85 0.07 -3.30
N PRO A 86 2.44 1.18 -3.77
CA PRO A 86 3.01 1.23 -5.11
C PRO A 86 4.14 0.21 -5.26
N SER A 87 4.32 -0.34 -6.46
CA SER A 87 5.36 -1.32 -6.75
C SER A 87 6.72 -0.64 -6.95
N THR A 88 7.24 -0.07 -5.88
CA THR A 88 8.57 0.52 -5.76
C THR A 88 9.45 -0.41 -4.93
N TYR A 89 10.76 -0.12 -4.81
CA TYR A 89 11.63 -0.92 -3.95
C TYR A 89 11.13 -0.95 -2.51
N VAL A 90 10.79 0.21 -1.95
CA VAL A 90 10.28 0.31 -0.58
C VAL A 90 8.92 -0.39 -0.45
N GLY A 91 8.00 -0.13 -1.36
CA GLY A 91 6.69 -0.76 -1.36
C GLY A 91 6.74 -2.28 -1.44
N ARG A 92 7.58 -2.81 -2.33
CA ARG A 92 7.79 -4.25 -2.47
C ARG A 92 8.32 -4.89 -1.19
N ASP A 93 9.34 -4.26 -0.59
CA ASP A 93 9.96 -4.80 0.62
C ASP A 93 9.00 -4.78 1.80
N LEU A 94 8.29 -3.68 1.99
CA LEU A 94 7.32 -3.57 3.10
C LEU A 94 6.16 -4.55 2.94
N ILE A 95 5.60 -4.67 1.74
CA ILE A 95 4.53 -5.65 1.48
C ILE A 95 5.04 -7.07 1.68
N ALA A 96 6.27 -7.38 1.26
CA ALA A 96 6.88 -8.70 1.47
C ALA A 96 7.03 -9.02 2.97
N PHE A 97 7.57 -8.10 3.76
CA PHE A 97 7.69 -8.28 5.21
C PHE A 97 6.33 -8.53 5.86
N LEU A 98 5.35 -7.69 5.55
CA LEU A 98 4.03 -7.78 6.16
C LEU A 98 3.28 -9.06 5.74
N SER A 99 3.33 -9.43 4.47
CA SER A 99 2.65 -10.63 4.01
C SER A 99 3.22 -11.91 4.66
N VAL A 100 4.52 -11.96 4.87
CA VAL A 100 5.16 -13.07 5.60
C VAL A 100 4.73 -13.06 7.07
N ASP A 101 4.78 -11.91 7.73
CA ASP A 101 4.40 -11.78 9.14
C ASP A 101 2.95 -12.21 9.41
N PHE A 102 2.06 -11.97 8.46
CA PHE A 102 0.65 -12.39 8.56
C PHE A 102 0.36 -13.72 7.87
N SER A 103 1.39 -14.41 7.39
CA SER A 103 1.26 -15.70 6.69
C SER A 103 0.25 -15.62 5.54
N SER A 104 0.28 -14.52 4.80
CA SER A 104 -0.64 -14.24 3.69
C SER A 104 0.12 -14.07 2.38
N SER A 105 -0.57 -14.30 1.28
CA SER A 105 -0.01 -14.08 -0.05
C SER A 105 -0.17 -12.63 -0.47
N GLN A 106 0.72 -12.17 -1.33
CA GLN A 106 0.61 -10.86 -1.99
C GLN A 106 0.25 -11.04 -3.46
N VAL A 107 -0.44 -10.05 -4.02
CA VAL A 107 -0.74 -9.97 -5.45
C VAL A 107 0.04 -8.79 -6.02
N SER A 108 0.87 -9.05 -7.01
CA SER A 108 1.73 -8.05 -7.65
C SER A 108 1.26 -7.71 -9.07
N ASN A 109 1.89 -6.70 -9.66
CA ASN A 109 1.56 -6.22 -11.00
C ASN A 109 0.08 -5.83 -11.16
N VAL A 110 -0.53 -5.32 -10.10
CA VAL A 110 -1.93 -4.90 -10.13
C VAL A 110 -2.04 -3.58 -10.89
N ILE A 111 -2.83 -3.56 -11.94
CA ILE A 111 -3.08 -2.35 -12.75
C ILE A 111 -4.41 -1.69 -12.39
N ASN A 112 -5.34 -2.43 -11.81
CA ASN A 112 -6.60 -1.92 -11.32
C ASN A 112 -7.17 -2.87 -10.27
N PHE A 113 -8.05 -2.36 -9.41
CA PHE A 113 -8.73 -3.17 -8.41
C PHE A 113 -10.14 -2.63 -8.15
N SER A 114 -11.01 -3.52 -7.69
CA SER A 114 -12.37 -3.19 -7.29
C SER A 114 -12.80 -4.07 -6.11
N ILE A 115 -13.91 -3.71 -5.50
CA ILE A 115 -14.47 -4.47 -4.38
C ILE A 115 -15.81 -5.05 -4.84
N GLU A 116 -15.97 -6.36 -4.71
CA GLU A 116 -17.21 -7.06 -5.03
C GLU A 116 -17.58 -8.01 -3.88
N GLU A 117 -18.72 -7.77 -3.26
CA GLU A 117 -19.23 -8.63 -2.17
C GLU A 117 -18.22 -8.86 -1.04
N GLY A 118 -17.46 -7.82 -0.67
CA GLY A 118 -16.43 -7.89 0.37
C GLY A 118 -15.11 -8.52 -0.06
N ASN A 119 -14.98 -8.91 -1.33
CA ASN A 119 -13.72 -9.43 -1.89
C ASN A 119 -13.05 -8.40 -2.77
N VAL A 120 -11.72 -8.47 -2.83
CA VAL A 120 -10.93 -7.63 -3.72
C VAL A 120 -10.74 -8.35 -5.04
N ILE A 121 -11.12 -7.70 -6.13
CA ILE A 121 -10.90 -8.17 -7.48
C ILE A 121 -9.78 -7.34 -8.09
N THR A 122 -8.75 -7.98 -8.59
CA THR A 122 -7.62 -7.28 -9.21
C THR A 122 -7.54 -7.58 -10.70
N SER A 123 -7.07 -6.60 -11.47
CA SER A 123 -6.61 -6.79 -12.84
C SER A 123 -5.10 -6.74 -12.83
N ASN A 124 -4.46 -7.74 -13.41
CA ASN A 124 -3.02 -7.92 -13.33
C ASN A 124 -2.41 -7.98 -14.73
N SER A 125 -1.24 -7.37 -14.88
CA SER A 125 -0.48 -7.39 -16.12
C SER A 125 0.60 -8.46 -16.07
N ILE A 126 0.78 -9.18 -17.18
CA ILE A 126 1.85 -10.17 -17.37
C ILE A 126 2.49 -9.97 -18.74
N ASN A 127 3.69 -10.54 -18.94
CA ASN A 127 4.43 -10.48 -20.21
C ASN A 127 4.61 -9.04 -20.75
N GLY A 128 5.02 -8.12 -19.87
CA GLY A 128 5.25 -6.73 -20.27
C GLY A 128 3.99 -5.98 -20.70
N GLY A 129 2.84 -6.43 -20.30
CA GLY A 129 1.54 -5.82 -20.65
C GLY A 129 0.84 -6.46 -21.83
N GLU A 130 1.41 -7.51 -22.41
CA GLU A 130 0.77 -8.22 -23.52
C GLU A 130 -0.46 -9.01 -23.12
N SER A 131 -0.54 -9.43 -21.85
CA SER A 131 -1.65 -10.21 -21.32
C SER A 131 -2.11 -9.65 -19.99
N GLU A 132 -3.37 -9.82 -19.69
CA GLU A 132 -3.98 -9.46 -18.42
C GLU A 132 -4.75 -10.67 -17.86
N TYR A 133 -4.79 -10.75 -16.54
CA TYR A 133 -5.65 -11.71 -15.86
C TYR A 133 -6.28 -11.05 -14.63
N ASN A 134 -7.39 -11.62 -14.18
CA ASN A 134 -8.08 -11.13 -12.99
C ASN A 134 -7.91 -12.11 -11.84
N SER A 135 -7.76 -11.58 -10.63
CA SER A 135 -7.70 -12.38 -9.42
C SER A 135 -8.78 -11.94 -8.45
N LYS A 136 -9.33 -12.89 -7.72
CA LYS A 136 -10.24 -12.64 -6.61
C LYS A 136 -9.53 -13.03 -5.31
N ILE A 137 -9.40 -12.09 -4.40
CA ILE A 137 -8.70 -12.31 -3.14
C ILE A 137 -9.71 -12.50 -2.02
N THR A 138 -9.70 -13.68 -1.41
CA THR A 138 -10.66 -14.06 -0.38
C THR A 138 -10.05 -14.25 1.00
N SER A 139 -8.72 -14.12 1.15
CA SER A 139 -8.05 -14.22 2.43
C SER A 139 -8.42 -13.07 3.38
N ASP A 140 -8.27 -13.28 4.68
CA ASP A 140 -8.61 -12.27 5.69
C ASP A 140 -7.73 -11.02 5.58
N LYS A 141 -6.43 -11.20 5.39
CA LYS A 141 -5.49 -10.12 5.11
C LYS A 141 -5.13 -10.16 3.62
N LYS A 142 -5.20 -9.02 2.96
CA LYS A 142 -5.00 -8.89 1.52
C LYS A 142 -3.89 -7.89 1.25
N PHE A 143 -2.88 -8.27 0.48
CA PHE A 143 -1.71 -7.45 0.19
C PHE A 143 -1.58 -7.23 -1.31
N LEU A 144 -1.60 -5.97 -1.74
CA LEU A 144 -1.51 -5.60 -3.14
C LEU A 144 -0.30 -4.71 -3.42
N LEU A 145 0.42 -5.04 -4.48
CA LEU A 145 1.41 -4.15 -5.10
C LEU A 145 0.82 -3.58 -6.37
N ILE A 146 0.58 -2.29 -6.36
CA ILE A 146 -0.06 -1.57 -7.46
C ILE A 146 1.02 -1.02 -8.38
N ARG A 147 0.92 -1.33 -9.66
CA ARG A 147 1.84 -0.82 -10.66
C ARG A 147 1.55 0.66 -10.91
N PRO A 148 2.52 1.57 -10.68
CA PRO A 148 2.33 2.98 -11.02
C PRO A 148 2.15 3.17 -12.53
N LYS A 149 1.33 4.10 -12.90
CA LYS A 149 1.08 4.44 -14.30
C LYS A 149 2.25 5.20 -14.93
#